data_395f6a764e11fd2f918af6eec3b068df
#
_entry.id   395f6a764e11fd2f918af6eec3b068df
#
_cell.length_a   1.000
_cell.length_b   1.000
_cell.length_c   1.000
_cell.angle_alpha   90.00
_cell.angle_beta   90.00
_cell.angle_gamma   90.00
#
_symmetry.space_group_name_H-M   'P 1'
#
loop_
_entity.id
_entity.type
_entity.pdbx_description
1 polymer ?
#
loop_
_entity_poly.entity_id
_entity_poly.type
_entity_poly.pdbx_seq_one_letter_code
_entity_poly.pdbx_strand_id
1 'polypeptide(L)'
;MKILLTADTHLLKATESKTLELLRQWVVDQRPDCLVIAGDLSSAAHADRTLEQFRASFPDGPIAVCLGNHDFWLHDAVRSQFRSLEQVIEHFWAPAAKRFDVTLLDVENWVSDEVTIVGGYGHYDLGFAVPDLAYAGVQVTQRDYLAGHPRAGTALRWRDNQFMPPALDIQTLAEKQVKDLSGRLQAAKDSPILAVLHTAPFEDLLGIIKLADLRPHDPPSEYAFFRAYLGNRAMGDLLLQFRKQLVGVVCGHTHRAAGPLSVGGVAGINIGSDYGDLKGALYFSNTRRFERL
;
A
#
# COMPACT_ATOMS: atom_id res chain seq x y z
N MET A 1 20.37 7.30 9.28
CA MET A 1 19.60 7.69 8.09
C MET A 1 18.22 8.20 8.50
N LYS A 2 17.74 9.26 7.84
CA LYS A 2 16.40 9.83 7.99
C LYS A 2 15.61 9.58 6.71
N ILE A 3 14.52 8.85 6.77
CA ILE A 3 13.68 8.50 5.62
C ILE A 3 12.37 9.27 5.72
N LEU A 4 12.02 10.04 4.69
CA LEU A 4 10.70 10.66 4.55
C LEU A 4 9.73 9.65 3.96
N LEU A 5 8.63 9.43 4.65
CA LEU A 5 7.60 8.47 4.31
C LEU A 5 6.30 9.17 3.99
N THR A 6 5.65 8.78 2.90
CA THR A 6 4.26 9.14 2.59
C THR A 6 3.55 7.98 1.88
N ALA A 7 2.26 8.10 1.64
CA ALA A 7 1.43 7.14 0.92
C ALA A 7 0.24 7.85 0.27
N ASP A 8 -0.47 7.17 -0.61
CA ASP A 8 -1.77 7.61 -1.14
C ASP A 8 -1.71 9.05 -1.69
N THR A 9 -0.69 9.32 -2.50
CA THR A 9 -0.48 10.67 -3.05
C THR A 9 -1.56 11.06 -4.06
N HIS A 10 -2.14 10.07 -4.75
CA HIS A 10 -3.22 10.23 -5.72
C HIS A 10 -3.03 11.48 -6.56
N LEU A 11 -1.89 11.57 -7.30
CA LEU A 11 -1.59 12.75 -8.11
C LEU A 11 -2.63 12.93 -9.22
N LEU A 12 -3.78 13.45 -8.84
CA LEU A 12 -4.89 13.79 -9.71
C LEU A 12 -4.82 15.28 -10.03
N LYS A 13 -5.23 15.65 -11.23
CA LYS A 13 -5.17 17.02 -11.75
C LYS A 13 -5.68 18.10 -10.77
N ALA A 14 -6.69 17.78 -9.95
CA ALA A 14 -7.29 18.72 -9.01
C ALA A 14 -6.46 18.95 -7.73
N THR A 15 -5.70 17.97 -7.27
CA THR A 15 -4.99 18.00 -5.98
C THR A 15 -3.47 18.01 -6.11
N GLU A 16 -2.96 17.72 -7.31
CA GLU A 16 -1.56 17.51 -7.61
C GLU A 16 -0.64 18.65 -7.11
N SER A 17 -0.98 19.89 -7.42
CA SER A 17 -0.15 21.05 -7.04
C SER A 17 0.05 21.16 -5.55
N LYS A 18 -1.03 21.01 -4.77
CA LYS A 18 -0.99 21.08 -3.30
C LYS A 18 -0.18 19.92 -2.71
N THR A 19 -0.39 18.71 -3.21
CA THR A 19 0.34 17.51 -2.78
C THR A 19 1.84 17.64 -3.02
N LEU A 20 2.25 18.08 -4.22
CA LEU A 20 3.66 18.26 -4.56
C LEU A 20 4.30 19.43 -3.84
N GLU A 21 3.56 20.53 -3.60
CA GLU A 21 4.07 21.67 -2.83
C GLU A 21 4.39 21.24 -1.39
N LEU A 22 3.48 20.52 -0.74
CA LEU A 22 3.70 20.00 0.62
C LEU A 22 4.86 19.01 0.66
N LEU A 23 4.96 18.09 -0.31
CA LEU A 23 6.08 17.16 -0.40
C LEU A 23 7.42 17.88 -0.52
N ARG A 24 7.52 18.91 -1.38
CA ARG A 24 8.73 19.73 -1.53
C ARG A 24 9.07 20.48 -0.25
N GLN A 25 8.05 21.01 0.44
CA GLN A 25 8.24 21.69 1.73
C GLN A 25 8.86 20.72 2.74
N TRP A 26 8.32 19.49 2.87
CA TRP A 26 8.91 18.48 3.76
C TRP A 26 10.33 18.11 3.39
N VAL A 27 10.64 17.97 2.10
CA VAL A 27 12.02 17.71 1.62
C VAL A 27 12.97 18.82 2.06
N VAL A 28 12.59 20.08 1.89
CA VAL A 28 13.40 21.24 2.30
C VAL A 28 13.58 21.30 3.81
N ASP A 29 12.49 21.16 4.56
CA ASP A 29 12.50 21.30 6.02
C ASP A 29 13.20 20.13 6.71
N GLN A 30 12.93 18.92 6.25
CA GLN A 30 13.39 17.71 6.90
C GLN A 30 14.76 17.25 6.39
N ARG A 31 15.16 17.60 5.15
CA ARG A 31 16.39 17.14 4.51
C ARG A 31 16.59 15.64 4.67
N PRO A 32 15.65 14.82 4.16
CA PRO A 32 15.73 13.37 4.29
C PRO A 32 16.87 12.81 3.43
N ASP A 33 17.41 11.67 3.84
CA ASP A 33 18.39 10.91 3.07
C ASP A 33 17.73 10.07 1.96
N CYS A 34 16.43 9.75 2.12
CA CYS A 34 15.66 8.96 1.17
C CYS A 34 14.16 9.36 1.25
N LEU A 35 13.47 9.32 0.10
CA LEU A 35 12.02 9.47 -0.01
C LEU A 35 11.40 8.10 -0.30
N VAL A 36 10.36 7.72 0.47
CA VAL A 36 9.62 6.48 0.27
C VAL A 36 8.12 6.77 0.17
N ILE A 37 7.47 6.20 -0.85
CA ILE A 37 6.03 6.37 -1.07
C ILE A 37 5.35 5.00 -1.11
N ALA A 38 4.42 4.78 -0.19
CA ALA A 38 3.75 3.49 0.03
C ALA A 38 2.45 3.35 -0.77
N GLY A 39 2.55 3.45 -2.11
CA GLY A 39 1.48 3.14 -3.05
C GLY A 39 0.44 4.24 -3.27
N ASP A 40 -0.46 3.95 -4.20
CA ASP A 40 -1.48 4.85 -4.73
C ASP A 40 -0.91 6.19 -5.17
N LEU A 41 0.06 6.09 -6.08
CA LEU A 41 0.80 7.23 -6.62
C LEU A 41 -0.11 8.05 -7.53
N SER A 42 -0.78 7.37 -8.50
CA SER A 42 -1.72 7.98 -9.45
C SER A 42 -2.57 6.94 -10.18
N SER A 43 -2.32 6.70 -11.47
CA SER A 43 -2.83 5.58 -12.26
C SER A 43 -1.79 5.17 -13.30
N ALA A 44 -1.88 3.94 -13.83
CA ALA A 44 -0.91 3.39 -14.75
C ALA A 44 -0.56 4.33 -15.93
N ALA A 45 -1.56 4.94 -16.53
CA ALA A 45 -1.38 5.86 -17.67
C ALA A 45 -0.58 7.14 -17.34
N HIS A 46 -0.41 7.46 -16.06
CA HIS A 46 0.30 8.65 -15.60
C HIS A 46 1.67 8.34 -14.98
N ALA A 47 2.15 7.10 -15.07
CA ALA A 47 3.39 6.64 -14.45
C ALA A 47 4.60 7.56 -14.75
N ASP A 48 4.87 7.87 -16.02
CA ASP A 48 5.97 8.75 -16.42
C ASP A 48 5.89 10.12 -15.72
N ARG A 49 4.73 10.79 -15.85
CA ARG A 49 4.53 12.12 -15.28
C ARG A 49 4.65 12.08 -13.74
N THR A 50 4.10 11.06 -13.12
CA THR A 50 4.10 10.93 -11.66
C THR A 50 5.52 10.79 -11.12
N LEU A 51 6.33 9.90 -11.70
CA LEU A 51 7.70 9.69 -11.25
C LEU A 51 8.61 10.88 -11.61
N GLU A 52 8.40 11.57 -12.74
CA GLU A 52 9.05 12.84 -13.06
C GLU A 52 8.80 13.87 -11.95
N GLN A 53 7.58 14.02 -11.49
CA GLN A 53 7.20 14.97 -10.45
C GLN A 53 7.80 14.62 -9.08
N PHE A 54 7.89 13.35 -8.73
CA PHE A 54 8.58 12.94 -7.51
C PHE A 54 10.08 13.23 -7.60
N ARG A 55 10.71 12.91 -8.73
CA ARG A 55 12.12 13.25 -8.97
C ARG A 55 12.36 14.76 -8.91
N ALA A 56 11.50 15.57 -9.52
CA ALA A 56 11.56 17.03 -9.44
C ALA A 56 11.33 17.57 -8.01
N SER A 57 10.62 16.82 -7.16
CA SER A 57 10.40 17.20 -5.75
C SER A 57 11.55 16.76 -4.83
N PHE A 58 12.32 15.74 -5.23
CA PHE A 58 13.49 15.24 -4.49
C PHE A 58 14.62 14.91 -5.48
N PRO A 59 15.33 15.94 -6.00
CA PRO A 59 16.26 15.80 -7.13
C PRO A 59 17.53 15.00 -6.79
N ASP A 60 18.06 15.15 -5.58
CA ASP A 60 19.41 14.72 -5.24
C ASP A 60 19.49 13.43 -4.43
N GLY A 61 18.35 12.85 -4.04
CA GLY A 61 18.33 11.67 -3.18
C GLY A 61 17.62 10.46 -3.80
N PRO A 62 17.82 9.27 -3.21
CA PRO A 62 17.12 8.07 -3.64
C PRO A 62 15.62 8.15 -3.34
N ILE A 63 14.84 7.68 -4.32
CA ILE A 63 13.40 7.54 -4.21
C ILE A 63 13.05 6.06 -4.34
N ALA A 64 12.30 5.51 -3.39
CA ALA A 64 11.75 4.17 -3.48
C ALA A 64 10.22 4.23 -3.36
N VAL A 65 9.52 3.54 -4.24
CA VAL A 65 8.06 3.50 -4.24
C VAL A 65 7.56 2.06 -4.33
N CYS A 66 6.48 1.73 -3.66
CA CYS A 66 5.66 0.58 -4.06
C CYS A 66 4.42 1.07 -4.79
N LEU A 67 3.75 0.19 -5.48
CA LEU A 67 2.48 0.49 -6.15
C LEU A 67 1.30 0.22 -5.20
N GLY A 68 0.17 0.85 -5.46
CA GLY A 68 -1.11 0.59 -4.81
C GLY A 68 -2.15 0.14 -5.82
N ASN A 69 -3.38 -0.09 -5.37
CA ASN A 69 -4.44 -0.59 -6.26
C ASN A 69 -4.77 0.41 -7.38
N HIS A 70 -4.77 1.71 -7.12
CA HIS A 70 -5.03 2.73 -8.13
C HIS A 70 -3.95 2.79 -9.22
N ASP A 71 -2.73 2.41 -8.91
CA ASP A 71 -1.61 2.39 -9.86
C ASP A 71 -1.77 1.32 -10.95
N PHE A 72 -2.70 0.38 -10.75
CA PHE A 72 -3.09 -0.64 -11.72
C PHE A 72 -4.41 -0.33 -12.43
N TRP A 73 -5.05 0.80 -12.13
CA TRP A 73 -6.28 1.20 -12.79
C TRP A 73 -6.04 1.64 -14.23
N LEU A 74 -6.83 1.09 -15.12
CA LEU A 74 -6.76 1.27 -16.57
C LEU A 74 -8.12 1.69 -17.11
N HIS A 75 -8.11 2.51 -18.15
CA HIS A 75 -9.33 2.79 -18.91
C HIS A 75 -9.80 1.57 -19.70
N ASP A 76 -11.09 1.40 -19.89
CA ASP A 76 -11.72 0.26 -20.58
C ASP A 76 -11.08 -0.05 -21.93
N ALA A 77 -10.71 0.98 -22.70
CA ALA A 77 -10.12 0.83 -24.03
C ALA A 77 -8.78 0.05 -24.05
N VAL A 78 -8.02 0.11 -22.96
CA VAL A 78 -6.69 -0.55 -22.86
C VAL A 78 -6.69 -1.69 -21.84
N ARG A 79 -7.64 -1.69 -20.90
CA ARG A 79 -7.71 -2.65 -19.80
C ARG A 79 -7.66 -4.10 -20.26
N SER A 80 -8.37 -4.44 -21.33
CA SER A 80 -8.43 -5.79 -21.91
C SER A 80 -7.13 -6.27 -22.56
N GLN A 81 -6.16 -5.36 -22.76
CA GLN A 81 -4.85 -5.70 -23.32
C GLN A 81 -3.92 -6.33 -22.29
N PHE A 82 -4.21 -6.13 -21.00
CA PHE A 82 -3.41 -6.63 -19.88
C PHE A 82 -4.12 -7.81 -19.21
N ARG A 83 -3.34 -8.83 -18.83
CA ARG A 83 -3.82 -10.04 -18.17
C ARG A 83 -3.28 -10.22 -16.76
N SER A 84 -2.26 -9.44 -16.37
CA SER A 84 -1.66 -9.49 -15.04
C SER A 84 -1.16 -8.13 -14.62
N LEU A 85 -0.87 -7.97 -13.32
CA LEU A 85 -0.26 -6.76 -12.79
C LEU A 85 1.19 -6.59 -13.28
N GLU A 86 1.91 -7.69 -13.47
CA GLU A 86 3.27 -7.66 -14.00
C GLU A 86 3.31 -7.01 -15.38
N GLN A 87 2.36 -7.32 -16.25
CA GLN A 87 2.27 -6.66 -17.57
C GLN A 87 2.04 -5.16 -17.46
N VAL A 88 1.25 -4.71 -16.47
CA VAL A 88 1.05 -3.28 -16.20
C VAL A 88 2.35 -2.65 -15.68
N ILE A 89 3.05 -3.33 -14.76
CA ILE A 89 4.36 -2.89 -14.27
C ILE A 89 5.36 -2.76 -15.41
N GLU A 90 5.51 -3.81 -16.22
CA GLU A 90 6.45 -3.86 -17.34
C GLU A 90 6.16 -2.81 -18.41
N HIS A 91 4.89 -2.49 -18.65
CA HIS A 91 4.50 -1.56 -19.70
C HIS A 91 4.57 -0.08 -19.26
N PHE A 92 4.17 0.24 -18.02
CA PHE A 92 4.05 1.62 -17.55
C PHE A 92 5.09 2.00 -16.49
N TRP A 93 5.16 1.22 -15.40
CA TRP A 93 5.91 1.64 -14.21
C TRP A 93 7.41 1.37 -14.29
N ALA A 94 7.84 0.19 -14.76
CA ALA A 94 9.25 -0.15 -14.82
C ALA A 94 10.05 0.73 -15.80
N PRO A 95 9.56 1.06 -17.00
CA PRO A 95 10.24 2.01 -17.89
C PRO A 95 10.33 3.42 -17.29
N ALA A 96 9.27 3.89 -16.62
CA ALA A 96 9.27 5.18 -15.95
C ALA A 96 10.24 5.20 -14.76
N ALA A 97 10.23 4.17 -13.93
CA ALA A 97 11.14 4.04 -12.78
C ALA A 97 12.60 4.10 -13.21
N LYS A 98 12.95 3.37 -14.28
CA LYS A 98 14.29 3.41 -14.85
C LYS A 98 14.67 4.81 -15.40
N ARG A 99 13.72 5.50 -16.06
CA ARG A 99 13.95 6.83 -16.63
C ARG A 99 14.23 7.88 -15.58
N PHE A 100 13.52 7.83 -14.46
CA PHE A 100 13.59 8.84 -13.40
C PHE A 100 14.43 8.39 -12.21
N ASP A 101 15.17 7.29 -12.31
CA ASP A 101 16.03 6.75 -11.25
C ASP A 101 15.26 6.54 -9.93
N VAL A 102 14.13 5.83 -10.01
CA VAL A 102 13.27 5.48 -8.88
C VAL A 102 13.30 3.97 -8.67
N THR A 103 13.54 3.52 -7.47
CA THR A 103 13.45 2.09 -7.12
C THR A 103 11.98 1.69 -6.99
N LEU A 104 11.56 0.70 -7.77
CA LEU A 104 10.22 0.12 -7.70
C LEU A 104 10.23 -1.11 -6.80
N LEU A 105 9.72 -0.95 -5.58
CA LEU A 105 9.76 -1.98 -4.52
C LEU A 105 8.94 -3.23 -4.86
N ASP A 106 8.07 -3.18 -5.85
CA ASP A 106 7.36 -4.35 -6.38
C ASP A 106 8.28 -5.28 -7.18
N VAL A 107 9.41 -4.76 -7.65
CA VAL A 107 10.39 -5.47 -8.50
C VAL A 107 11.67 -5.80 -7.76
N GLU A 108 12.22 -4.83 -7.04
CA GLU A 108 13.52 -4.93 -6.38
C GLU A 108 13.56 -4.27 -5.00
N ASN A 109 14.55 -4.65 -4.18
CA ASN A 109 14.79 -4.01 -2.89
C ASN A 109 15.66 -2.77 -3.08
N TRP A 110 15.39 -1.72 -2.31
CA TRP A 110 16.35 -0.63 -2.15
C TRP A 110 17.29 -0.93 -1.00
N VAL A 111 18.60 -0.80 -1.23
CA VAL A 111 19.65 -1.23 -0.27
C VAL A 111 20.54 -0.07 0.10
N SER A 112 20.79 0.08 1.41
CA SER A 112 21.83 0.97 1.96
C SER A 112 22.63 0.24 3.04
N ASP A 113 23.66 0.90 3.55
CA ASP A 113 24.47 0.36 4.66
C ASP A 113 23.70 0.26 5.98
N GLU A 114 22.61 1.05 6.16
CA GLU A 114 21.88 1.10 7.43
C GLU A 114 20.58 0.29 7.42
N VAL A 115 19.92 0.18 6.26
CA VAL A 115 18.62 -0.49 6.13
C VAL A 115 18.38 -0.94 4.70
N THR A 116 17.77 -2.10 4.55
CA THR A 116 17.18 -2.55 3.28
C THR A 116 15.68 -2.29 3.30
N ILE A 117 15.17 -1.58 2.30
CA ILE A 117 13.73 -1.38 2.12
C ILE A 117 13.20 -2.48 1.22
N VAL A 118 12.27 -3.27 1.75
CA VAL A 118 11.60 -4.36 1.04
C VAL A 118 10.12 -4.02 0.98
N GLY A 119 9.51 -4.11 -0.18
CA GLY A 119 8.12 -3.67 -0.27
C GLY A 119 7.35 -4.19 -1.48
N GLY A 120 6.16 -3.66 -1.66
CA GLY A 120 5.30 -3.94 -2.79
C GLY A 120 3.84 -3.62 -2.52
N TYR A 121 2.98 -3.83 -3.50
CA TYR A 121 1.56 -3.55 -3.40
C TYR A 121 0.91 -4.27 -2.21
N GLY A 122 1.15 -5.57 -2.06
CA GLY A 122 0.51 -6.34 -1.00
C GLY A 122 -0.99 -6.50 -1.22
N HIS A 123 -1.39 -6.97 -2.42
CA HIS A 123 -2.81 -7.13 -2.76
C HIS A 123 -3.57 -7.83 -1.63
N TYR A 124 -4.74 -7.31 -1.29
CA TYR A 124 -5.59 -7.83 -0.20
C TYR A 124 -5.94 -9.32 -0.39
N ASP A 125 -5.97 -10.07 0.71
CA ASP A 125 -6.23 -11.51 0.76
C ASP A 125 -7.61 -11.87 1.34
N LEU A 126 -8.46 -10.86 1.56
CA LEU A 126 -9.74 -10.95 2.26
C LEU A 126 -9.61 -11.41 3.73
N GLY A 127 -8.40 -11.49 4.27
CA GLY A 127 -8.10 -12.01 5.60
C GLY A 127 -8.65 -11.16 6.75
N PHE A 128 -9.10 -9.94 6.48
CA PHE A 128 -9.74 -9.04 7.44
C PHE A 128 -11.26 -8.93 7.26
N ALA A 129 -11.89 -9.80 6.46
CA ALA A 129 -13.33 -9.85 6.31
C ALA A 129 -14.02 -10.04 7.67
N VAL A 130 -15.17 -9.39 7.85
CA VAL A 130 -16.01 -9.60 9.05
C VAL A 130 -16.66 -10.97 8.95
N PRO A 131 -16.47 -11.85 9.96
CA PRO A 131 -17.14 -13.15 9.99
C PRO A 131 -18.67 -12.98 10.03
N ASP A 132 -19.39 -13.88 9.37
CA ASP A 132 -20.85 -13.94 9.37
C ASP A 132 -21.58 -12.63 9.00
N LEU A 133 -20.92 -11.77 8.22
CA LEU A 133 -21.48 -10.51 7.76
C LEU A 133 -22.74 -10.75 6.92
N ALA A 134 -23.83 -10.05 7.24
CA ALA A 134 -25.06 -10.10 6.49
C ALA A 134 -25.67 -8.71 6.28
N TYR A 135 -26.33 -8.51 5.16
CA TYR A 135 -27.12 -7.32 4.85
C TYR A 135 -28.55 -7.72 4.51
N ALA A 136 -29.53 -7.06 5.13
CA ALA A 136 -30.96 -7.38 4.97
C ALA A 136 -31.25 -8.90 5.12
N GLY A 137 -30.59 -9.58 6.06
CA GLY A 137 -30.75 -11.01 6.28
C GLY A 137 -30.08 -11.94 5.27
N VAL A 138 -29.39 -11.40 4.27
CA VAL A 138 -28.61 -12.17 3.28
C VAL A 138 -27.15 -12.18 3.69
N GLN A 139 -26.62 -13.38 3.97
CA GLN A 139 -25.25 -13.55 4.35
C GLN A 139 -24.29 -13.23 3.18
N VAL A 140 -23.24 -12.49 3.48
CA VAL A 140 -22.14 -12.22 2.55
C VAL A 140 -21.29 -13.48 2.44
N THR A 141 -21.01 -13.87 1.21
CA THR A 141 -20.20 -15.05 0.90
C THR A 141 -18.90 -14.65 0.23
N GLN A 142 -17.96 -15.58 0.12
CA GLN A 142 -16.73 -15.38 -0.66
C GLN A 142 -17.03 -14.92 -2.09
N ARG A 143 -18.09 -15.46 -2.72
CA ARG A 143 -18.50 -15.04 -4.07
C ARG A 143 -18.86 -13.55 -4.13
N ASP A 144 -19.45 -13.00 -3.07
CA ASP A 144 -19.79 -11.56 -3.01
C ASP A 144 -18.52 -10.71 -2.92
N TYR A 145 -17.54 -11.15 -2.14
CA TYR A 145 -16.23 -10.49 -2.08
C TYR A 145 -15.50 -10.57 -3.42
N LEU A 146 -15.48 -11.74 -4.08
CA LEU A 146 -14.87 -11.87 -5.41
C LEU A 146 -15.59 -11.01 -6.47
N ALA A 147 -16.90 -10.81 -6.32
CA ALA A 147 -17.69 -9.94 -7.20
C ALA A 147 -17.52 -8.45 -6.87
N GLY A 148 -16.96 -8.11 -5.70
CA GLY A 148 -16.83 -6.73 -5.23
C GLY A 148 -18.12 -6.08 -4.73
N HIS A 149 -19.19 -6.87 -4.50
CA HIS A 149 -20.46 -6.36 -3.99
C HIS A 149 -21.32 -7.44 -3.33
N PRO A 150 -22.06 -7.13 -2.25
CA PRO A 150 -23.04 -8.04 -1.67
C PRO A 150 -24.23 -8.27 -2.60
N ARG A 151 -24.78 -9.49 -2.61
CA ARG A 151 -26.00 -9.84 -3.36
C ARG A 151 -27.27 -9.21 -2.82
N ALA A 152 -27.24 -8.68 -1.61
CA ALA A 152 -28.39 -8.14 -0.88
C ALA A 152 -28.96 -6.82 -1.46
N GLY A 153 -28.63 -6.46 -2.70
CA GLY A 153 -29.16 -5.26 -3.35
C GLY A 153 -28.65 -3.93 -2.77
N THR A 154 -27.51 -3.93 -2.07
CA THR A 154 -26.86 -2.72 -1.55
C THR A 154 -26.19 -1.93 -2.66
N ALA A 155 -25.94 -0.64 -2.40
CA ALA A 155 -25.16 0.23 -3.31
C ALA A 155 -23.65 0.00 -3.17
N LEU A 156 -23.19 -0.86 -2.25
CA LEU A 156 -21.78 -1.11 -1.98
C LEU A 156 -21.10 -1.74 -3.18
N ARG A 157 -19.98 -1.15 -3.61
CA ARG A 157 -19.15 -1.64 -4.72
C ARG A 157 -17.68 -1.40 -4.42
N TRP A 158 -16.89 -2.48 -4.44
CA TRP A 158 -15.44 -2.39 -4.51
C TRP A 158 -15.04 -2.23 -5.98
N ARG A 159 -14.30 -1.17 -6.30
CA ARG A 159 -14.14 -0.74 -7.69
C ARG A 159 -12.97 -1.33 -8.43
N ASP A 160 -12.01 -1.94 -7.73
CA ASP A 160 -10.82 -2.48 -8.38
C ASP A 160 -11.16 -3.47 -9.50
N ASN A 161 -12.17 -4.32 -9.29
CA ASN A 161 -12.66 -5.24 -10.31
C ASN A 161 -13.11 -4.57 -11.62
N GLN A 162 -13.41 -3.27 -11.57
CA GLN A 162 -13.86 -2.50 -12.74
C GLN A 162 -12.69 -1.87 -13.49
N PHE A 163 -11.58 -1.58 -12.82
CA PHE A 163 -10.46 -0.81 -13.36
C PHE A 163 -9.16 -1.58 -13.49
N MET A 164 -8.93 -2.59 -12.67
CA MET A 164 -7.77 -3.48 -12.81
C MET A 164 -7.89 -4.40 -14.04
N PRO A 165 -6.79 -4.99 -14.53
CA PRO A 165 -6.84 -6.01 -15.58
C PRO A 165 -7.93 -7.05 -15.32
N PRO A 166 -8.71 -7.45 -16.34
CA PRO A 166 -9.77 -8.44 -16.14
C PRO A 166 -9.17 -9.83 -15.85
N ALA A 167 -9.97 -10.69 -15.23
CA ALA A 167 -9.62 -12.07 -14.92
C ALA A 167 -8.52 -12.27 -13.86
N LEU A 168 -8.26 -11.26 -13.01
CA LEU A 168 -7.42 -11.47 -11.83
C LEU A 168 -8.23 -12.19 -10.75
N ASP A 169 -7.70 -13.31 -10.29
CA ASP A 169 -8.20 -13.98 -9.09
C ASP A 169 -7.52 -13.38 -7.86
N ILE A 170 -8.32 -12.82 -6.95
CA ILE A 170 -7.84 -12.10 -5.76
C ILE A 170 -6.91 -12.97 -4.92
N GLN A 171 -7.29 -14.23 -4.68
CA GLN A 171 -6.52 -15.12 -3.79
C GLN A 171 -5.21 -15.54 -4.45
N THR A 172 -5.28 -15.99 -5.71
CA THR A 172 -4.08 -16.35 -6.49
C THR A 172 -3.09 -15.18 -6.57
N LEU A 173 -3.59 -13.97 -6.77
CA LEU A 173 -2.75 -12.78 -6.82
C LEU A 173 -2.11 -12.47 -5.46
N ALA A 174 -2.87 -12.53 -4.38
CA ALA A 174 -2.37 -12.32 -3.03
C ALA A 174 -1.29 -13.36 -2.66
N GLU A 175 -1.54 -14.64 -2.92
CA GLU A 175 -0.58 -15.73 -2.69
C GLU A 175 0.72 -15.54 -3.49
N LYS A 176 0.61 -15.15 -4.77
CA LYS A 176 1.77 -14.86 -5.60
C LYS A 176 2.61 -13.74 -5.01
N GLN A 177 1.99 -12.63 -4.61
CA GLN A 177 2.70 -11.49 -4.04
C GLN A 177 3.34 -11.81 -2.68
N VAL A 178 2.70 -12.64 -1.85
CA VAL A 178 3.31 -13.16 -0.61
C VAL A 178 4.57 -13.97 -0.93
N LYS A 179 4.53 -14.83 -1.94
CA LYS A 179 5.70 -15.62 -2.39
C LYS A 179 6.82 -14.72 -2.91
N ASP A 180 6.50 -13.72 -3.73
CA ASP A 180 7.47 -12.78 -4.31
C ASP A 180 8.12 -11.94 -3.20
N LEU A 181 7.33 -11.45 -2.23
CA LEU A 181 7.84 -10.73 -1.06
C LEU A 181 8.74 -11.62 -0.21
N SER A 182 8.39 -12.90 -0.01
CA SER A 182 9.20 -13.86 0.74
C SER A 182 10.60 -14.01 0.15
N GLY A 183 10.71 -14.11 -1.18
CA GLY A 183 12.00 -14.17 -1.86
C GLY A 183 12.85 -12.93 -1.61
N ARG A 184 12.24 -11.74 -1.66
CA ARG A 184 12.94 -10.46 -1.42
C ARG A 184 13.34 -10.25 0.04
N LEU A 185 12.49 -10.69 0.99
CA LEU A 185 12.83 -10.71 2.42
C LEU A 185 14.00 -11.67 2.70
N GLN A 186 14.00 -12.84 2.07
CA GLN A 186 15.09 -13.80 2.21
C GLN A 186 16.41 -13.26 1.66
N ALA A 187 16.38 -12.51 0.55
CA ALA A 187 17.56 -11.82 0.01
C ALA A 187 18.10 -10.73 0.95
N ALA A 188 17.24 -10.14 1.78
CA ALA A 188 17.57 -9.07 2.74
C ALA A 188 17.83 -9.59 4.16
N LYS A 189 17.85 -10.91 4.40
CA LYS A 189 17.85 -11.52 5.75
C LYS A 189 19.02 -11.13 6.66
N ASP A 190 20.14 -10.66 6.09
CA ASP A 190 21.34 -10.28 6.82
C ASP A 190 21.42 -8.78 7.11
N SER A 191 20.39 -8.02 6.76
CA SER A 191 20.27 -6.56 6.93
C SER A 191 19.08 -6.21 7.83
N PRO A 192 19.08 -5.02 8.49
CA PRO A 192 17.86 -4.44 9.03
C PRO A 192 16.85 -4.18 7.91
N ILE A 193 15.59 -4.59 8.08
CA ILE A 193 14.56 -4.51 7.05
C ILE A 193 13.48 -3.49 7.45
N LEU A 194 13.26 -2.47 6.62
CA LEU A 194 12.05 -1.64 6.66
C LEU A 194 11.08 -2.17 5.61
N ALA A 195 9.95 -2.74 6.04
CA ALA A 195 8.92 -3.22 5.12
C ALA A 195 7.99 -2.08 4.73
N VAL A 196 7.74 -1.92 3.43
CA VAL A 196 6.87 -0.89 2.87
C VAL A 196 5.84 -1.57 1.97
N LEU A 197 4.61 -1.65 2.43
CA LEU A 197 3.50 -2.23 1.70
C LEU A 197 2.44 -1.16 1.46
N HIS A 198 1.68 -1.27 0.37
CA HIS A 198 0.54 -0.36 0.22
C HIS A 198 -0.60 -0.76 1.14
N THR A 199 -1.06 -2.02 1.09
CA THR A 199 -2.14 -2.47 1.98
C THR A 199 -1.61 -2.84 3.36
N ALA A 200 -2.46 -2.71 4.38
CA ALA A 200 -2.06 -2.98 5.76
C ALA A 200 -1.81 -4.49 6.00
N PRO A 201 -0.62 -4.90 6.47
CA PRO A 201 -0.34 -6.30 6.77
C PRO A 201 -0.90 -6.73 8.14
N PHE A 202 -1.26 -5.79 9.00
CA PHE A 202 -1.75 -6.05 10.35
C PHE A 202 -3.05 -5.31 10.62
N GLU A 203 -3.95 -5.95 11.36
CA GLU A 203 -5.24 -5.37 11.73
C GLU A 203 -5.11 -4.06 12.52
N ASP A 204 -4.09 -3.97 13.37
CA ASP A 204 -3.77 -2.75 14.14
C ASP A 204 -3.46 -1.54 13.25
N LEU A 205 -2.99 -1.78 12.04
CA LEU A 205 -2.65 -0.73 11.06
C LEU A 205 -3.82 -0.37 10.12
N LEU A 206 -4.99 -0.99 10.26
CA LEU A 206 -6.16 -0.61 9.45
C LEU A 206 -6.73 0.77 9.81
N GLY A 207 -6.43 1.29 10.99
CA GLY A 207 -6.99 2.57 11.47
C GLY A 207 -8.50 2.52 11.74
N ILE A 208 -9.07 1.34 11.94
CA ILE A 208 -10.49 1.07 12.21
C ILE A 208 -10.64 0.13 13.42
N ILE A 209 -11.87 -0.03 13.90
CA ILE A 209 -12.18 -0.93 15.02
C ILE A 209 -11.74 -2.36 14.68
N LYS A 210 -11.06 -3.03 15.62
CA LYS A 210 -10.62 -4.43 15.46
C LYS A 210 -11.81 -5.39 15.40
N LEU A 211 -11.63 -6.53 14.74
CA LEU A 211 -12.66 -7.57 14.65
C LEU A 211 -13.09 -8.06 16.04
N ALA A 212 -12.12 -8.21 16.96
CA ALA A 212 -12.41 -8.65 18.33
C ALA A 212 -13.26 -7.66 19.14
N ASP A 213 -13.28 -6.38 18.75
CA ASP A 213 -13.99 -5.31 19.44
C ASP A 213 -15.36 -5.01 18.77
N LEU A 214 -15.66 -5.65 17.65
CA LEU A 214 -16.97 -5.53 17.00
C LEU A 214 -18.05 -6.21 17.86
N ARG A 215 -19.12 -5.49 18.16
CA ARG A 215 -20.24 -6.05 18.92
C ARG A 215 -21.11 -6.90 18.00
N PRO A 216 -21.50 -8.13 18.40
CA PRO A 216 -22.28 -9.05 17.57
C PRO A 216 -23.66 -8.53 17.13
N HIS A 217 -24.17 -7.50 17.81
CA HIS A 217 -25.52 -6.96 17.59
C HIS A 217 -25.52 -5.58 16.93
N ASP A 218 -24.36 -5.00 16.65
CA ASP A 218 -24.30 -3.75 15.90
C ASP A 218 -24.72 -4.05 14.46
N PRO A 219 -25.65 -3.28 13.85
CA PRO A 219 -25.94 -3.45 12.44
C PRO A 219 -24.65 -3.27 11.64
N PRO A 220 -24.39 -4.15 10.66
CA PRO A 220 -23.16 -4.06 9.92
C PRO A 220 -23.08 -2.68 9.26
N SER A 221 -22.05 -1.91 9.62
CA SER A 221 -21.79 -0.64 8.95
C SER A 221 -21.60 -0.88 7.45
N GLU A 222 -21.91 0.10 6.62
CA GLU A 222 -21.64 -0.01 5.18
C GLU A 222 -20.17 -0.36 4.89
N TYR A 223 -19.26 0.03 5.77
CA TYR A 223 -17.82 -0.25 5.66
C TYR A 223 -17.41 -1.67 6.07
N ALA A 224 -18.30 -2.46 6.73
CA ALA A 224 -17.96 -3.81 7.14
C ALA A 224 -17.60 -4.73 5.95
N PHE A 225 -18.28 -4.54 4.81
CA PHE A 225 -17.95 -5.24 3.57
C PHE A 225 -16.56 -4.86 3.03
N PHE A 226 -16.22 -3.58 3.05
CA PHE A 226 -14.95 -3.10 2.50
C PHE A 226 -13.75 -3.51 3.34
N ARG A 227 -13.94 -3.88 4.62
CA ARG A 227 -12.87 -4.34 5.49
C ARG A 227 -12.05 -5.49 4.89
N ALA A 228 -12.70 -6.38 4.13
CA ALA A 228 -12.05 -7.50 3.44
C ALA A 228 -10.94 -7.09 2.48
N TYR A 229 -10.99 -5.87 1.96
CA TYR A 229 -10.05 -5.35 0.96
C TYR A 229 -9.00 -4.41 1.55
N LEU A 230 -9.02 -4.14 2.85
CA LEU A 230 -8.15 -3.14 3.46
C LEU A 230 -6.73 -3.62 3.74
N GLY A 231 -6.46 -4.92 3.62
CA GLY A 231 -5.13 -5.42 3.93
C GLY A 231 -4.89 -6.88 3.56
N ASN A 232 -3.67 -7.34 3.82
CA ASN A 232 -3.23 -8.69 3.55
C ASN A 232 -2.65 -9.32 4.82
N ARG A 233 -3.42 -10.20 5.45
CA ARG A 233 -3.01 -10.89 6.69
C ARG A 233 -1.85 -11.84 6.46
N ALA A 234 -1.84 -12.57 5.34
CA ALA A 234 -0.77 -13.51 5.03
C ALA A 234 0.61 -12.81 4.88
N MET A 235 0.63 -11.57 4.37
CA MET A 235 1.86 -10.76 4.40
C MET A 235 2.28 -10.39 5.82
N GLY A 236 1.36 -10.09 6.71
CA GLY A 236 1.65 -9.85 8.11
C GLY A 236 2.30 -11.08 8.76
N ASP A 237 1.72 -12.26 8.55
CA ASP A 237 2.25 -13.52 9.06
C ASP A 237 3.65 -13.83 8.49
N LEU A 238 3.87 -13.53 7.22
CA LEU A 238 5.19 -13.64 6.59
C LEU A 238 6.20 -12.68 7.22
N LEU A 239 5.85 -11.40 7.39
CA LEU A 239 6.74 -10.39 7.98
C LEU A 239 7.17 -10.79 9.40
N LEU A 240 6.29 -11.38 10.21
CA LEU A 240 6.63 -11.83 11.56
C LEU A 240 7.64 -12.99 11.59
N GLN A 241 7.80 -13.74 10.51
CA GLN A 241 8.88 -14.74 10.40
C GLN A 241 10.26 -14.08 10.33
N PHE A 242 10.34 -12.83 9.85
CA PHE A 242 11.55 -12.02 9.77
C PHE A 242 11.66 -10.97 10.89
N ARG A 243 10.89 -11.11 11.98
CA ARG A 243 10.79 -10.12 13.07
C ARG A 243 12.13 -9.70 13.67
N LYS A 244 13.18 -10.54 13.60
CA LYS A 244 14.52 -10.22 14.13
C LYS A 244 15.22 -9.16 13.30
N GLN A 245 15.01 -9.17 11.99
CA GLN A 245 15.57 -8.22 11.03
C GLN A 245 14.64 -7.03 10.80
N LEU A 246 13.33 -7.23 11.01
CA LEU A 246 12.31 -6.23 10.73
C LEU A 246 12.40 -5.08 11.74
N VAL A 247 12.76 -3.90 11.26
CA VAL A 247 12.96 -2.69 12.08
C VAL A 247 11.77 -1.72 12.01
N GLY A 248 10.87 -1.92 11.04
CA GLY A 248 9.63 -1.16 10.91
C GLY A 248 8.76 -1.66 9.77
N VAL A 249 7.48 -1.30 9.84
CA VAL A 249 6.46 -1.56 8.81
C VAL A 249 5.71 -0.28 8.50
N VAL A 250 5.59 0.05 7.21
CA VAL A 250 4.88 1.22 6.70
C VAL A 250 3.79 0.76 5.74
N CYS A 251 2.61 1.35 5.84
CA CYS A 251 1.54 1.13 4.86
C CYS A 251 0.66 2.38 4.66
N GLY A 252 -0.27 2.31 3.70
CA GLY A 252 -1.27 3.31 3.35
C GLY A 252 -2.65 2.69 3.14
N HIS A 253 -3.28 2.97 1.99
CA HIS A 253 -4.49 2.36 1.44
C HIS A 253 -5.80 2.67 2.17
N THR A 254 -5.80 2.62 3.48
CA THR A 254 -7.06 2.75 4.25
C THR A 254 -7.53 4.21 4.38
N HIS A 255 -6.71 5.17 3.98
CA HIS A 255 -6.89 6.62 4.19
C HIS A 255 -7.13 6.99 5.68
N ARG A 256 -6.68 6.11 6.59
CA ARG A 256 -6.85 6.27 8.03
C ARG A 256 -5.51 6.07 8.74
N ALA A 257 -5.07 7.12 9.39
CA ALA A 257 -3.81 7.08 10.13
C ALA A 257 -3.91 6.10 11.32
N ALA A 258 -2.88 5.25 11.45
CA ALA A 258 -2.70 4.39 12.62
C ALA A 258 -1.22 4.36 13.03
N GLY A 259 -0.95 4.34 14.31
CA GLY A 259 0.42 4.33 14.82
C GLY A 259 1.10 5.72 14.82
N PRO A 260 2.41 5.77 15.15
CA PRO A 260 3.27 4.61 15.40
C PRO A 260 2.80 3.72 16.54
N LEU A 261 2.81 2.42 16.33
CA LEU A 261 2.43 1.42 17.33
C LEU A 261 3.28 0.16 17.19
N SER A 262 3.26 -0.72 18.19
CA SER A 262 3.99 -1.99 18.14
C SER A 262 3.06 -3.12 17.73
N VAL A 263 3.40 -3.83 16.66
CA VAL A 263 2.71 -5.04 16.20
C VAL A 263 3.68 -6.21 16.24
N GLY A 264 3.39 -7.21 17.05
CA GLY A 264 4.29 -8.36 17.20
C GLY A 264 5.72 -8.01 17.66
N GLY A 265 5.89 -6.86 18.33
CA GLY A 265 7.19 -6.35 18.77
C GLY A 265 7.93 -5.50 17.73
N VAL A 266 7.31 -5.22 16.59
CA VAL A 266 7.86 -4.38 15.51
C VAL A 266 7.09 -3.06 15.45
N ALA A 267 7.80 -1.94 15.27
CA ALA A 267 7.17 -0.64 15.06
C ALA A 267 6.42 -0.61 13.72
N GLY A 268 5.17 -0.16 13.73
CA GLY A 268 4.35 -0.06 12.53
C GLY A 268 3.61 1.27 12.42
N ILE A 269 3.40 1.73 11.19
CA ILE A 269 2.66 2.95 10.89
C ILE A 269 1.84 2.80 9.61
N ASN A 270 0.58 3.20 9.67
CA ASN A 270 -0.20 3.52 8.48
C ASN A 270 -0.19 5.04 8.31
N ILE A 271 0.27 5.52 7.19
CA ILE A 271 0.40 6.97 6.92
C ILE A 271 -0.96 7.64 6.99
N GLY A 272 -1.94 7.10 6.28
CA GLY A 272 -3.32 7.55 6.31
C GLY A 272 -3.56 8.87 5.59
N SER A 273 -2.82 9.15 4.52
CA SER A 273 -3.16 10.23 3.59
C SER A 273 -4.51 9.97 2.93
N ASP A 274 -5.16 11.04 2.48
CA ASP A 274 -6.43 10.99 1.74
C ASP A 274 -6.34 11.96 0.55
N TYR A 275 -7.29 11.90 -0.35
CA TYR A 275 -7.33 12.74 -1.56
C TYR A 275 -7.14 14.24 -1.21
N GLY A 276 -5.99 14.80 -1.59
CA GLY A 276 -5.64 16.20 -1.32
C GLY A 276 -5.32 16.53 0.15
N ASP A 277 -5.24 15.53 1.03
CA ASP A 277 -4.78 15.65 2.42
C ASP A 277 -3.58 14.72 2.64
N LEU A 278 -2.43 15.11 2.08
CA LEU A 278 -1.20 14.36 2.20
C LEU A 278 -0.71 14.37 3.64
N LYS A 279 -0.36 13.18 4.16
CA LYS A 279 0.28 13.00 5.46
C LYS A 279 1.65 12.36 5.26
N GLY A 280 2.53 12.64 6.21
CA GLY A 280 3.89 12.13 6.18
C GLY A 280 4.37 11.66 7.54
N ALA A 281 5.49 10.95 7.50
CA ALA A 281 6.24 10.58 8.68
C ALA A 281 7.73 10.55 8.36
N LEU A 282 8.55 10.65 9.38
CA LEU A 282 9.97 10.37 9.33
C LEU A 282 10.25 9.03 9.99
N TYR A 283 11.14 8.27 9.39
CA TYR A 283 11.73 7.10 10.02
C TYR A 283 13.23 7.35 10.26
N PHE A 284 13.69 7.07 11.48
CA PHE A 284 15.10 7.20 11.87
C PHE A 284 15.71 5.82 12.08
N SER A 285 16.63 5.41 11.21
CA SER A 285 17.25 4.08 11.24
C SER A 285 18.04 3.82 12.53
N ASN A 286 18.73 4.83 13.07
CA ASN A 286 19.54 4.74 14.28
C ASN A 286 18.71 4.50 15.55
N THR A 287 17.49 5.02 15.63
CA THR A 287 16.57 4.85 16.77
C THR A 287 15.43 3.88 16.49
N ARG A 288 15.24 3.49 15.22
CA ARG A 288 14.12 2.65 14.72
C ARG A 288 12.77 3.21 15.11
N ARG A 289 12.60 4.54 14.99
CA ARG A 289 11.38 5.25 15.38
C ARG A 289 10.73 5.96 14.22
N PHE A 290 9.41 6.05 14.28
CA PHE A 290 8.59 6.86 13.40
C PHE A 290 8.16 8.14 14.12
N GLU A 291 8.16 9.27 13.41
CA GLU A 291 7.62 10.55 13.85
C GLU A 291 6.68 11.08 12.76
N ARG A 292 5.44 11.43 13.11
CA ARG A 292 4.48 12.02 12.14
C ARG A 292 4.83 13.47 11.86
N LEU A 293 4.60 13.92 10.63
CA LEU A 293 4.71 15.30 10.17
C LEU A 293 3.35 16.01 10.25
#